data_f68912770ac18a7e0983959e7d1ecf06
#
_entry.id   f68912770ac18a7e0983959e7d1ecf06
#
_cell.length_a   1.000
_cell.length_b   1.000
_cell.length_c   1.000
_cell.angle_alpha   90.00
_cell.angle_beta   90.00
_cell.angle_gamma   90.00
#
_symmetry.space_group_name_H-M   'P 1'
#
loop_
_entity.id
_entity.type
_entity.pdbx_description
1 polymer ?
#
loop_
_entity_poly.entity_id
_entity_poly.type
_entity_poly.pdbx_seq_one_letter_code
_entity_poly.pdbx_strand_id
1 'polypeptide(L)'
;MKKTVTSWSFPHCDLKESVGLSKLLSINAIDIGYFYKSAIDKKTLLKDYSRIINDLQKFDIEYSNLYHLFGDTLGDRNLANKDSLDENSKDIETASKFCKELGIRSIFVLPGIINKNQSRKDAFIN
;
A
#
# COMPACT_ATOMS: atom_id res chain seq x y z
N MET A 1 20.66 3.57 -11.36
CA MET A 1 19.54 2.74 -10.85
C MET A 1 19.13 3.29 -9.49
N LYS A 2 17.85 3.61 -9.29
CA LYS A 2 17.36 4.11 -8.01
C LYS A 2 17.15 2.93 -7.06
N LYS A 3 17.62 3.05 -5.82
CA LYS A 3 17.43 2.04 -4.77
C LYS A 3 16.27 2.48 -3.89
N THR A 4 15.42 1.54 -3.52
CA THR A 4 14.35 1.71 -2.55
C THR A 4 14.35 0.56 -1.55
N VAL A 5 13.80 0.77 -0.38
CA VAL A 5 13.56 -0.25 0.63
C VAL A 5 12.09 -0.26 0.99
N THR A 6 11.53 -1.39 1.31
CA THR A 6 10.14 -1.45 1.79
C THR A 6 10.11 -1.17 3.31
N SER A 7 9.12 -0.41 3.77
CA SER A 7 8.96 -0.13 5.21
C SER A 7 8.82 -1.40 6.05
N TRP A 8 8.25 -2.44 5.50
CA TRP A 8 8.09 -3.75 6.15
C TRP A 8 9.36 -4.62 6.19
N SER A 9 10.47 -4.19 5.57
CA SER A 9 11.78 -4.82 5.80
C SER A 9 12.23 -4.66 7.25
N PHE A 10 11.60 -3.74 7.98
CA PHE A 10 11.86 -3.45 9.39
C PHE A 10 10.57 -3.65 10.22
N PRO A 11 10.08 -4.90 10.40
CA PRO A 11 8.73 -5.18 10.89
C PRO A 11 8.47 -4.68 12.33
N HIS A 12 9.51 -4.44 13.10
CA HIS A 12 9.44 -3.95 14.48
C HIS A 12 9.66 -2.44 14.61
N CYS A 13 9.96 -1.76 13.51
CA CYS A 13 10.18 -0.31 13.47
C CYS A 13 8.89 0.41 13.03
N ASP A 14 8.65 1.57 13.61
CA ASP A 14 7.64 2.49 13.08
C ASP A 14 8.14 3.15 11.78
N LEU A 15 7.31 3.95 11.14
CA LEU A 15 7.68 4.58 9.87
C LEU A 15 8.86 5.55 10.02
N LYS A 16 8.92 6.29 11.13
CA LYS A 16 10.03 7.22 11.41
C LYS A 16 11.35 6.47 11.59
N GLU A 17 11.33 5.38 12.34
CA GLU A 17 12.49 4.51 12.54
C GLU A 17 12.93 3.87 11.21
N SER A 18 11.96 3.40 10.40
CA SER A 18 12.21 2.82 9.07
C SER A 18 12.85 3.82 8.09
N VAL A 19 12.37 5.07 8.10
CA VAL A 19 12.99 6.16 7.33
C VAL A 19 14.42 6.44 7.82
N GLY A 20 14.63 6.48 9.13
CA GLY A 20 15.97 6.67 9.71
C GLY A 20 16.95 5.57 9.28
N LEU A 21 16.53 4.30 9.33
CA LEU A 21 17.33 3.17 8.89
C LEU A 21 17.61 3.21 7.37
N SER A 22 16.64 3.60 6.56
CA SER A 22 16.84 3.79 5.12
C SER A 22 17.94 4.80 4.83
N LYS A 23 17.91 5.93 5.53
CA LYS A 23 18.94 6.99 5.39
C LYS A 23 20.33 6.50 5.84
N LEU A 24 20.42 5.74 6.92
CA LEU A 24 21.69 5.12 7.36
C LEU A 24 22.27 4.18 6.30
N LEU A 25 21.42 3.51 5.54
CA LEU A 25 21.80 2.66 4.41
C LEU A 25 22.08 3.45 3.11
N SER A 26 22.05 4.79 3.16
CA SER A 26 22.16 5.67 1.99
C SER A 26 21.09 5.39 0.93
N ILE A 27 19.88 5.03 1.37
CA ILE A 27 18.71 4.82 0.53
C ILE A 27 17.70 5.94 0.81
N ASN A 28 17.47 6.80 -0.17
CA ASN A 28 16.62 7.99 -0.05
C ASN A 28 15.18 7.76 -0.58
N ALA A 29 14.77 6.51 -0.73
CA ALA A 29 13.43 6.16 -1.17
C ALA A 29 12.90 4.97 -0.38
N ILE A 30 11.61 5.00 -0.01
CA ILE A 30 10.94 3.94 0.75
C ILE A 30 9.58 3.63 0.14
N ASP A 31 9.22 2.35 0.11
CA ASP A 31 7.86 1.91 -0.20
C ASP A 31 7.04 1.89 1.08
N ILE A 32 5.80 2.32 1.00
CA ILE A 32 4.86 2.35 2.11
C ILE A 32 3.66 1.45 1.86
N GLY A 33 2.95 1.11 2.92
CA GLY A 33 1.77 0.25 2.84
C GLY A 33 1.08 0.10 4.19
N TYR A 34 0.25 -0.93 4.29
CA TYR A 34 -0.65 -1.13 5.45
C TYR A 34 -0.19 -2.26 6.36
N PHE A 35 1.12 -2.53 6.42
CA PHE A 35 1.66 -3.72 7.08
C PHE A 35 2.62 -3.36 8.21
N TYR A 36 2.55 -4.16 9.28
CA TYR A 36 3.43 -4.08 10.43
C TYR A 36 3.35 -2.75 11.21
N LYS A 37 4.34 -2.48 12.02
CA LYS A 37 4.39 -1.28 12.87
C LYS A 37 4.57 0.02 12.07
N SER A 38 5.12 -0.07 10.86
CA SER A 38 5.29 1.06 9.94
C SER A 38 4.06 1.34 9.06
N ALA A 39 2.95 0.64 9.29
CA ALA A 39 1.72 0.79 8.51
C ALA A 39 1.19 2.23 8.56
N ILE A 40 0.82 2.75 7.38
CA ILE A 40 -0.03 3.94 7.31
C ILE A 40 -1.49 3.53 7.55
N ASP A 41 -2.28 4.42 8.16
CA ASP A 41 -3.68 4.12 8.46
C ASP A 41 -4.54 4.15 7.19
N LYS A 42 -4.85 2.94 6.67
CA LYS A 42 -5.67 2.73 5.49
C LYS A 42 -7.06 3.36 5.61
N LYS A 43 -7.71 3.25 6.77
CA LYS A 43 -9.07 3.79 6.97
C LYS A 43 -9.06 5.30 6.87
N THR A 44 -8.08 5.95 7.47
CA THR A 44 -7.89 7.40 7.33
C THR A 44 -7.54 7.76 5.89
N LEU A 45 -6.65 7.02 5.22
CA LEU A 45 -6.31 7.28 3.81
C LEU A 45 -7.54 7.24 2.91
N LEU A 46 -8.36 6.23 3.03
CA LEU A 46 -9.55 6.07 2.18
C LEU A 46 -10.66 7.10 2.48
N LYS A 47 -10.68 7.65 3.69
CA LYS A 47 -11.66 8.67 4.11
C LYS A 47 -11.19 10.10 3.86
N ASP A 48 -9.95 10.40 4.20
CA ASP A 48 -9.34 11.73 4.14
C ASP A 48 -7.80 11.58 4.08
N TYR A 49 -7.29 11.33 2.89
CA TYR A 49 -5.86 11.10 2.69
C TYR A 49 -4.99 12.35 2.93
N SER A 50 -5.58 13.54 2.99
CA SER A 50 -4.83 14.78 3.23
C SER A 50 -4.09 14.75 4.57
N ARG A 51 -4.68 14.11 5.59
CA ARG A 51 -4.05 13.92 6.90
C ARG A 51 -2.79 13.06 6.81
N ILE A 52 -2.88 11.97 6.06
CA ILE A 52 -1.74 11.06 5.85
C ILE A 52 -0.64 11.77 5.07
N ILE A 53 -0.99 12.55 4.05
CA ILE A 53 -0.01 13.35 3.29
C ILE A 53 0.74 14.30 4.21
N ASN A 54 0.04 15.07 5.05
CA ASN A 54 0.65 16.00 5.99
C ASN A 54 1.64 15.31 6.96
N ASP A 55 1.34 14.08 7.38
CA ASP A 55 2.23 13.31 8.24
C ASP A 55 3.45 12.78 7.48
N LEU A 56 3.26 12.30 6.26
CA LEU A 56 4.33 11.77 5.43
C LEU A 56 5.29 12.86 4.94
N GLN A 57 4.79 14.06 4.63
CA GLN A 57 5.63 15.19 4.19
C GLN A 57 6.58 15.71 5.27
N LYS A 58 6.40 15.34 6.52
CA LYS A 58 7.35 15.65 7.60
C LYS A 58 8.68 14.88 7.48
N PHE A 59 8.70 13.80 6.70
CA PHE A 59 9.89 13.01 6.45
C PHE A 59 10.56 13.48 5.15
N ASP A 60 11.84 13.78 5.22
CA ASP A 60 12.69 14.09 4.07
C ASP A 60 13.13 12.77 3.41
N ILE A 61 12.20 12.12 2.71
CA ILE A 61 12.42 10.87 1.96
C ILE A 61 11.44 10.81 0.79
N GLU A 62 11.82 10.12 -0.28
CA GLU A 62 10.91 9.86 -1.40
C GLU A 62 10.09 8.59 -1.13
N TYR A 63 8.83 8.64 -1.50
CA TYR A 63 7.94 7.49 -1.50
C TYR A 63 7.86 6.91 -2.92
N SER A 64 8.29 5.66 -3.10
CA SER A 64 8.44 5.07 -4.42
C SER A 64 7.27 4.21 -4.86
N ASN A 65 6.61 3.55 -3.91
CA ASN A 65 5.49 2.66 -4.21
C ASN A 65 4.54 2.58 -3.01
N LEU A 66 3.25 2.38 -3.30
CA LEU A 66 2.24 2.03 -2.30
C LEU A 66 1.85 0.56 -2.45
N TYR A 67 2.01 -0.21 -1.39
CA TYR A 67 1.46 -1.57 -1.29
C TYR A 67 0.02 -1.51 -0.81
N HIS A 68 -0.89 -1.73 -1.75
CA HIS A 68 -2.32 -1.65 -1.49
C HIS A 68 -2.92 -3.04 -1.26
N LEU A 69 -3.70 -3.16 -0.21
CA LEU A 69 -4.49 -4.33 0.16
C LEU A 69 -5.97 -3.96 0.12
N PHE A 70 -6.77 -4.72 -0.63
CA PHE A 70 -8.22 -4.62 -0.54
C PHE A 70 -8.73 -5.33 0.72
N GLY A 71 -9.81 -4.80 1.33
CA GLY A 71 -10.32 -5.35 2.57
C GLY A 71 -9.35 -5.28 3.75
N ASP A 72 -9.61 -6.04 4.79
CA ASP A 72 -8.79 -6.07 6.02
C ASP A 72 -7.80 -7.24 6.05
N THR A 73 -7.99 -8.25 5.20
CA THR A 73 -7.14 -9.43 5.07
C THR A 73 -6.87 -9.78 3.61
N LEU A 74 -5.92 -10.69 3.35
CA LEU A 74 -5.60 -11.17 2.00
C LEU A 74 -6.77 -11.87 1.29
N GLY A 75 -7.71 -12.44 2.04
CA GLY A 75 -8.88 -13.13 1.48
C GLY A 75 -10.11 -12.24 1.36
N ASP A 76 -10.07 -11.07 1.98
CA ASP A 76 -11.20 -10.16 2.05
C ASP A 76 -11.15 -9.18 0.87
N ARG A 77 -12.26 -9.07 0.11
CA ARG A 77 -12.37 -8.21 -1.09
C ARG A 77 -11.23 -8.41 -2.11
N ASN A 78 -10.71 -9.64 -2.21
CA ASN A 78 -9.61 -9.92 -3.13
C ASN A 78 -10.05 -9.87 -4.61
N LEU A 79 -9.09 -9.70 -5.52
CA LEU A 79 -9.35 -9.54 -6.96
C LEU A 79 -9.94 -10.78 -7.65
N ALA A 80 -9.93 -11.94 -7.01
CA ALA A 80 -10.57 -13.15 -7.53
C ALA A 80 -12.09 -13.19 -7.24
N ASN A 81 -12.65 -12.16 -6.61
CA ASN A 81 -14.06 -12.06 -6.27
C ASN A 81 -14.72 -10.83 -6.92
N LYS A 82 -15.70 -11.07 -7.78
CA LYS A 82 -16.47 -10.02 -8.49
C LYS A 82 -17.30 -9.14 -7.56
N ASP A 83 -17.78 -9.70 -6.45
CA ASP A 83 -18.74 -9.03 -5.56
C ASP A 83 -18.18 -7.73 -4.96
N SER A 84 -16.86 -7.57 -4.95
CA SER A 84 -16.19 -6.41 -4.40
C SER A 84 -15.61 -5.44 -5.44
N LEU A 85 -15.93 -5.63 -6.72
CA LEU A 85 -15.32 -4.86 -7.80
C LEU A 85 -15.54 -3.35 -7.65
N ASP A 86 -16.75 -2.93 -7.36
CA ASP A 86 -17.12 -1.51 -7.24
C ASP A 86 -16.43 -0.84 -6.05
N GLU A 87 -16.34 -1.54 -4.91
CA GLU A 87 -15.63 -1.03 -3.74
C GLU A 87 -14.12 -0.95 -3.98
N ASN A 88 -13.56 -2.00 -4.58
CA ASN A 88 -12.15 -2.06 -4.91
C ASN A 88 -11.75 -0.95 -5.91
N SER A 89 -12.63 -0.66 -6.88
CA SER A 89 -12.42 0.43 -7.84
C SER A 89 -12.38 1.80 -7.15
N LYS A 90 -13.28 2.05 -6.20
CA LYS A 90 -13.29 3.30 -5.40
C LYS A 90 -12.04 3.43 -4.53
N ASP A 91 -11.61 2.33 -3.90
CA ASP A 91 -10.39 2.31 -3.09
C ASP A 91 -9.15 2.65 -3.94
N ILE A 92 -9.03 2.04 -5.14
CA ILE A 92 -7.92 2.33 -6.06
C ILE A 92 -7.97 3.76 -6.59
N GLU A 93 -9.14 4.30 -6.89
CA GLU A 93 -9.26 5.71 -7.29
C GLU A 93 -8.75 6.65 -6.20
N THR A 94 -9.13 6.41 -4.95
CA THR A 94 -8.67 7.21 -3.80
C THR A 94 -7.17 7.04 -3.56
N ALA A 95 -6.67 5.81 -3.59
CA ALA A 95 -5.25 5.50 -3.46
C ALA A 95 -4.42 6.15 -4.58
N SER A 96 -4.96 6.20 -5.80
CA SER A 96 -4.29 6.85 -6.96
C SER A 96 -4.19 8.37 -6.78
N LYS A 97 -5.22 9.02 -6.25
CA LYS A 97 -5.18 10.45 -5.92
C LYS A 97 -4.14 10.74 -4.84
N PHE A 98 -4.13 9.95 -3.77
CA PHE A 98 -3.12 10.02 -2.72
C PHE A 98 -1.70 9.86 -3.28
N CYS A 99 -1.46 8.83 -4.09
CA CYS A 99 -0.17 8.58 -4.71
C CYS A 99 0.28 9.74 -5.59
N LYS A 100 -0.63 10.31 -6.39
CA LYS A 100 -0.34 11.45 -7.26
C LYS A 100 0.14 12.66 -6.47
N GLU A 101 -0.49 12.97 -5.35
CA GLU A 101 -0.12 14.12 -4.51
C GLU A 101 1.24 13.95 -3.82
N LEU A 102 1.63 12.72 -3.46
CA LEU A 102 2.94 12.41 -2.90
C LEU A 102 4.03 12.11 -3.95
N GLY A 103 3.69 12.12 -5.24
CA GLY A 103 4.63 11.78 -6.30
C GLY A 103 4.95 10.29 -6.42
N ILE A 104 4.17 9.42 -5.76
CA ILE A 104 4.28 7.97 -5.89
C ILE A 104 3.82 7.54 -7.28
N ARG A 105 4.66 6.78 -7.99
CA ARG A 105 4.42 6.43 -9.41
C ARG A 105 3.80 5.07 -9.63
N SER A 106 3.75 4.23 -8.60
CA SER A 106 3.23 2.87 -8.71
C SER A 106 2.45 2.47 -7.48
N ILE A 107 1.42 1.67 -7.71
CA ILE A 107 0.67 0.97 -6.66
C ILE A 107 0.84 -0.51 -6.92
N PHE A 108 1.38 -1.23 -5.95
CA PHE A 108 1.39 -2.68 -5.96
C PHE A 108 0.12 -3.19 -5.32
N VAL A 109 -0.66 -3.95 -6.06
CA VAL A 109 -1.90 -4.56 -5.59
C VAL A 109 -1.68 -6.05 -5.41
N LEU A 110 -2.06 -6.57 -4.25
CA LEU A 110 -2.00 -8.01 -4.02
C LEU A 110 -3.10 -8.71 -4.84
N PRO A 111 -2.75 -9.76 -5.62
CA PRO A 111 -3.68 -10.41 -6.54
C PRO A 111 -4.82 -11.14 -5.83
N GLY A 112 -4.69 -11.39 -4.53
CA GLY A 112 -5.65 -12.14 -3.75
C GLY A 112 -5.39 -13.64 -3.73
N ILE A 113 -6.36 -14.38 -3.19
CA ILE A 113 -6.31 -15.83 -3.07
C ILE A 113 -7.52 -16.47 -3.75
N ILE A 114 -7.33 -17.67 -4.26
CA ILE A 114 -8.44 -18.46 -4.82
C ILE A 114 -9.32 -18.95 -3.65
N ASN A 115 -10.61 -18.63 -3.71
CA ASN A 115 -11.55 -19.06 -2.67
C ASN A 115 -11.82 -20.58 -2.73
N LYS A 116 -12.18 -21.19 -1.60
CA LYS A 116 -12.38 -22.65 -1.48
C LYS A 116 -13.33 -23.25 -2.51
N ASN A 117 -14.31 -22.48 -2.97
CA ASN A 117 -15.35 -22.93 -3.91
C ASN A 117 -15.13 -22.35 -5.33
N GLN A 118 -13.93 -21.89 -5.65
CA GLN A 118 -13.60 -21.24 -6.90
C GLN A 118 -12.50 -22.01 -7.63
N SER A 119 -12.70 -22.29 -8.93
CA SER A 119 -11.63 -22.85 -9.76
C SER A 119 -10.59 -21.79 -10.11
N ARG A 120 -9.36 -22.24 -10.45
CA ARG A 120 -8.33 -21.31 -10.99
C ARG A 120 -8.84 -20.55 -12.20
N LYS A 121 -9.58 -21.23 -13.08
CA LYS A 121 -10.13 -20.62 -14.31
C LYS A 121 -11.10 -19.49 -13.96
N ASP A 122 -12.00 -19.71 -13.00
CA ASP A 122 -12.97 -18.69 -12.59
C ASP A 122 -12.29 -17.49 -11.92
N ALA A 123 -11.25 -17.75 -11.12
CA ALA A 123 -10.46 -16.70 -10.49
C ALA A 123 -9.69 -15.82 -11.50
N PHE A 124 -9.33 -16.37 -12.67
CA PHE A 124 -8.65 -15.62 -13.73
C PHE A 124 -9.60 -14.82 -14.63
N ILE A 125 -10.87 -15.22 -14.71
CA ILE A 125 -11.88 -14.55 -15.55
C ILE A 125 -12.51 -13.36 -14.81
N ASN A 126 -12.44 -13.35 -13.51
CA ASN A 126 -12.95 -12.30 -12.64
C ASN A 126 -11.95 -11.20 -12.45
#